data_29d925d03d9170aaaf85ff2035645d09
#
_entry.id   29d925d03d9170aaaf85ff2035645d09
#
_cell.length_a   1.000
_cell.length_b   1.000
_cell.length_c   1.000
_cell.angle_alpha   90.00
_cell.angle_beta   90.00
_cell.angle_gamma   90.00
#
_symmetry.space_group_name_H-M   'P 1'
#
loop_
_entity.id
_entity.type
_entity.pdbx_description
1 polymer ?
#
loop_
_entity_poly.entity_id
_entity_poly.type
_entity_poly.pdbx_seq_one_letter_code
_entity_poly.pdbx_strand_id
1 'polypeptide(L)'
;MAVVIGTLIALVGAAAGTWWWMGRAIFQPGTVEQVLAARGETLEVPSGQHADASSWQVAPDVRLHHVAVGAGRDVVVVHGGPGLPPATPWRAAAMTGDALRWHFYDQRGCGASSRPFTHAPPGGTWQAMQAVEARLGLAAQLADLDRIRRLLGKERLTLVGHSFGALVAALYAAEWPERVEALVLVTPAPLVTMPAGDGDLFTQVRARLDETGQRELAAWMKHTFNFPARLKDDEARLAEHFAAFGPLYSQALRRGRPDAKLPGSGAAGGFLSLGLYLSLGRHHDWSDWLRRVRARTLVIHGAQDLQPRSATARVVEALPHARLVELAGSGHFPFEEQPEAFAATVSAFLSEEER
;
A
#
# COMPACT_ATOMS: atom_id res chain seq x y z
N MET A 1 -32.99 41.63 0.47
CA MET A 1 -32.47 40.85 -0.69
C MET A 1 -30.94 40.67 -0.62
N ALA A 2 -30.15 41.72 -0.40
CA ALA A 2 -28.67 41.64 -0.32
C ALA A 2 -28.12 40.74 0.78
N VAL A 3 -28.73 40.69 1.97
CA VAL A 3 -28.29 39.84 3.12
C VAL A 3 -28.51 38.37 2.82
N VAL A 4 -29.60 37.98 2.17
CA VAL A 4 -29.90 36.60 1.79
C VAL A 4 -28.92 36.05 0.73
N ILE A 5 -28.56 36.92 -0.24
CA ILE A 5 -27.58 36.57 -1.29
C ILE A 5 -26.17 36.40 -0.68
N GLY A 6 -25.78 37.31 0.24
CA GLY A 6 -24.49 37.19 0.94
C GLY A 6 -24.37 35.91 1.77
N THR A 7 -25.45 35.53 2.45
CA THR A 7 -25.47 34.29 3.24
C THR A 7 -25.43 33.03 2.36
N LEU A 8 -26.12 33.05 1.21
CA LEU A 8 -26.07 31.92 0.24
C LEU A 8 -24.68 31.78 -0.39
N ILE A 9 -24.02 32.88 -0.74
CA ILE A 9 -22.65 32.86 -1.29
C ILE A 9 -21.65 32.35 -0.24
N ALA A 10 -21.80 32.77 1.02
CA ALA A 10 -20.97 32.28 2.12
C ALA A 10 -21.19 30.79 2.38
N LEU A 11 -22.43 30.29 2.33
CA LEU A 11 -22.76 28.87 2.51
C LEU A 11 -22.29 28.02 1.32
N VAL A 12 -22.42 28.51 0.09
CA VAL A 12 -21.91 27.84 -1.13
C VAL A 12 -20.38 27.87 -1.12
N GLY A 13 -19.75 28.96 -0.74
CA GLY A 13 -18.30 29.06 -0.58
C GLY A 13 -17.76 28.13 0.51
N ALA A 14 -18.43 28.04 1.66
CA ALA A 14 -18.10 27.12 2.74
C ALA A 14 -18.31 25.65 2.32
N ALA A 15 -19.41 25.35 1.60
CA ALA A 15 -19.66 24.01 1.06
C ALA A 15 -18.66 23.62 -0.02
N ALA A 16 -18.31 24.52 -0.93
CA ALA A 16 -17.29 24.31 -1.97
C ALA A 16 -15.89 24.17 -1.35
N GLY A 17 -15.57 24.97 -0.33
CA GLY A 17 -14.31 24.85 0.42
C GLY A 17 -14.19 23.53 1.18
N THR A 18 -15.27 23.08 1.83
CA THR A 18 -15.31 21.75 2.48
C THR A 18 -15.25 20.61 1.48
N TRP A 19 -15.90 20.73 0.32
CA TRP A 19 -15.82 19.74 -0.76
C TRP A 19 -14.41 19.65 -1.38
N TRP A 20 -13.78 20.80 -1.60
CA TRP A 20 -12.41 20.87 -2.12
C TRP A 20 -11.40 20.32 -1.09
N TRP A 21 -11.62 20.59 0.19
CA TRP A 21 -10.78 20.14 1.28
C TRP A 21 -10.93 18.62 1.55
N MET A 22 -12.16 18.07 1.47
CA MET A 22 -12.42 16.61 1.56
C MET A 22 -11.87 15.80 0.38
N GLY A 23 -11.46 16.45 -0.69
CA GLY A 23 -10.81 15.78 -1.84
C GLY A 23 -9.30 15.64 -1.72
N ARG A 24 -8.65 16.36 -0.80
CA ARG A 24 -7.20 16.29 -0.63
C ARG A 24 -6.78 15.05 0.16
N ALA A 25 -5.56 14.59 -0.10
CA ALA A 25 -4.90 13.59 0.72
C ALA A 25 -4.83 14.09 2.18
N ILE A 26 -5.22 13.24 3.14
CA ILE A 26 -5.04 13.56 4.57
C ILE A 26 -3.56 13.43 4.91
N PHE A 27 -2.90 12.38 4.42
CA PHE A 27 -1.47 12.21 4.58
C PHE A 27 -0.70 13.26 3.77
N GLN A 28 0.27 13.85 4.40
CA GLN A 28 1.24 14.75 3.77
C GLN A 28 2.64 14.14 3.97
N PRO A 29 3.40 13.88 2.88
CA PRO A 29 4.78 13.42 3.01
C PRO A 29 5.62 14.40 3.82
N GLY A 30 6.58 13.88 4.61
CA GLY A 30 7.43 14.69 5.50
C GLY A 30 6.82 15.04 6.85
N THR A 31 5.67 14.46 7.19
CA THR A 31 4.97 14.79 8.44
C THR A 31 4.85 13.63 9.42
N VAL A 32 5.42 12.46 9.12
CA VAL A 32 5.21 11.24 9.92
C VAL A 32 5.56 11.46 11.39
N GLU A 33 6.75 11.97 11.70
CA GLU A 33 7.15 12.19 13.09
C GLU A 33 6.31 13.25 13.80
N GLN A 34 5.88 14.29 13.09
CA GLN A 34 4.96 15.31 13.63
C GLN A 34 3.59 14.72 13.96
N VAL A 35 3.04 13.87 13.06
CA VAL A 35 1.77 13.18 13.26
C VAL A 35 1.85 12.24 14.46
N LEU A 36 2.95 11.51 14.63
CA LEU A 36 3.18 10.65 15.78
C LEU A 36 3.28 11.46 17.06
N ALA A 37 4.11 12.52 17.08
CA ALA A 37 4.29 13.38 18.26
C ALA A 37 2.99 14.04 18.74
N ALA A 38 2.15 14.48 17.80
CA ALA A 38 0.84 15.04 18.11
C ALA A 38 -0.11 14.04 18.82
N ARG A 39 0.20 12.74 18.74
CA ARG A 39 -0.55 11.65 19.39
C ARG A 39 0.18 11.07 20.61
N GLY A 40 1.32 11.64 20.99
CA GLY A 40 2.18 11.09 22.04
C GLY A 40 2.84 9.76 21.66
N GLU A 41 2.93 9.45 20.38
CA GLU A 41 3.59 8.26 19.84
C GLU A 41 5.01 8.60 19.36
N THR A 42 5.87 7.56 19.30
CA THR A 42 7.26 7.69 18.81
C THR A 42 7.59 6.55 17.86
N LEU A 43 8.76 6.62 17.23
CA LEU A 43 9.33 5.53 16.43
C LEU A 43 10.02 4.45 17.28
N GLU A 44 10.08 4.63 18.61
CA GLU A 44 10.66 3.62 19.50
C GLU A 44 9.78 2.37 19.57
N VAL A 45 10.43 1.23 19.75
CA VAL A 45 9.77 -0.07 19.93
C VAL A 45 9.77 -0.48 21.39
N PRO A 46 8.76 -1.22 21.88
CA PRO A 46 8.79 -1.78 23.21
C PRO A 46 10.03 -2.66 23.43
N SER A 47 10.60 -2.61 24.63
CA SER A 47 11.79 -3.39 24.98
C SER A 47 11.50 -4.91 25.01
N GLY A 48 12.54 -5.73 24.81
CA GLY A 48 12.42 -7.19 24.92
C GLY A 48 11.88 -7.90 23.67
N GLN A 49 11.82 -7.20 22.52
CA GLN A 49 11.41 -7.80 21.26
C GLN A 49 12.58 -8.51 20.56
N HIS A 50 12.26 -9.59 19.83
CA HIS A 50 13.21 -10.38 19.06
C HIS A 50 12.83 -10.35 17.57
N ALA A 51 13.80 -10.15 16.69
CA ALA A 51 13.60 -10.11 15.24
C ALA A 51 13.02 -11.41 14.66
N ASP A 52 13.30 -12.55 15.30
CA ASP A 52 12.87 -13.88 14.85
C ASP A 52 11.51 -14.32 15.40
N ALA A 53 10.86 -13.49 16.21
CA ALA A 53 9.54 -13.81 16.73
C ALA A 53 8.52 -13.91 15.59
N SER A 54 7.52 -14.78 15.73
CA SER A 54 6.39 -14.90 14.80
C SER A 54 5.45 -13.69 14.86
N SER A 55 5.69 -12.78 15.80
CA SER A 55 4.97 -11.51 15.92
C SER A 55 5.87 -10.43 16.51
N TRP A 56 5.74 -9.23 15.99
CA TRP A 56 6.48 -8.04 16.40
C TRP A 56 5.57 -7.04 17.11
N GLN A 57 5.87 -6.72 18.37
CA GLN A 57 5.19 -5.64 19.08
C GLN A 57 5.81 -4.30 18.66
N VAL A 58 5.20 -3.62 17.71
CA VAL A 58 5.71 -2.35 17.16
C VAL A 58 5.23 -1.13 17.94
N ALA A 59 4.13 -1.25 18.71
CA ALA A 59 3.63 -0.23 19.62
C ALA A 59 2.93 -0.92 20.80
N PRO A 60 2.65 -0.23 21.92
CA PRO A 60 2.06 -0.86 23.10
C PRO A 60 0.79 -1.68 22.84
N ASP A 61 -0.01 -1.26 21.86
CA ASP A 61 -1.28 -1.88 21.46
C ASP A 61 -1.27 -2.46 20.03
N VAL A 62 -0.11 -2.52 19.37
CA VAL A 62 0.01 -3.01 17.99
C VAL A 62 1.05 -4.11 17.89
N ARG A 63 0.58 -5.29 17.58
CA ARG A 63 1.39 -6.47 17.27
C ARG A 63 1.17 -6.85 15.80
N LEU A 64 2.27 -7.01 15.06
CA LEU A 64 2.27 -7.45 13.67
C LEU A 64 2.60 -8.94 13.62
N HIS A 65 1.81 -9.70 12.89
CA HIS A 65 2.15 -11.08 12.54
C HIS A 65 3.32 -11.07 11.56
N HIS A 66 4.27 -11.99 11.75
CA HIS A 66 5.50 -12.03 10.99
C HIS A 66 5.90 -13.48 10.68
N VAL A 67 6.41 -13.70 9.46
CA VAL A 67 6.99 -14.95 9.00
C VAL A 67 8.30 -14.65 8.26
N ALA A 68 9.37 -15.36 8.59
CA ALA A 68 10.65 -15.26 7.88
C ALA A 68 10.92 -16.51 7.05
N VAL A 69 11.52 -16.34 5.86
CA VAL A 69 11.96 -17.42 4.95
C VAL A 69 13.38 -17.13 4.49
N GLY A 70 14.26 -18.13 4.57
CA GLY A 70 15.69 -17.99 4.23
C GLY A 70 16.53 -17.51 5.41
N ALA A 71 17.84 -17.28 5.20
CA ALA A 71 18.80 -17.05 6.28
C ALA A 71 19.80 -15.91 6.01
N GLY A 72 19.87 -15.36 4.81
CA GLY A 72 20.89 -14.37 4.38
C GLY A 72 20.57 -12.94 4.74
N ARG A 73 20.77 -12.04 3.76
CA ARG A 73 20.49 -10.61 3.87
C ARG A 73 19.00 -10.36 4.12
N ASP A 74 18.67 -9.58 5.15
CA ASP A 74 17.30 -9.28 5.50
C ASP A 74 16.61 -8.42 4.41
N VAL A 75 15.43 -8.85 3.99
CA VAL A 75 14.57 -8.18 3.01
C VAL A 75 13.16 -8.08 3.59
N VAL A 76 12.63 -6.89 3.75
CA VAL A 76 11.28 -6.68 4.29
C VAL A 76 10.30 -6.52 3.16
N VAL A 77 9.25 -7.36 3.15
CA VAL A 77 8.20 -7.36 2.13
C VAL A 77 7.01 -6.54 2.61
N VAL A 78 6.65 -5.52 1.83
CA VAL A 78 5.46 -4.70 2.05
C VAL A 78 4.37 -5.13 1.07
N HIS A 79 3.34 -5.79 1.58
CA HIS A 79 2.26 -6.33 0.74
C HIS A 79 1.31 -5.25 0.22
N GLY A 80 0.60 -5.57 -0.85
CA GLY A 80 -0.38 -4.70 -1.50
C GLY A 80 -1.80 -4.85 -0.96
N GLY A 81 -2.74 -4.60 -1.84
CA GLY A 81 -4.17 -4.62 -1.60
C GLY A 81 -4.82 -3.29 -1.99
N PRO A 82 -5.01 -2.29 -1.09
CA PRO A 82 -4.53 -2.20 0.29
C PRO A 82 -5.16 -3.22 1.25
N GLY A 83 -4.41 -3.62 2.28
CA GLY A 83 -4.92 -4.47 3.35
C GLY A 83 -5.19 -5.94 2.98
N LEU A 84 -4.52 -6.48 1.94
CA LEU A 84 -4.62 -7.87 1.51
C LEU A 84 -3.24 -8.55 1.66
N PRO A 85 -2.90 -9.11 2.83
CA PRO A 85 -1.64 -9.81 3.01
C PRO A 85 -1.64 -11.13 2.24
N PRO A 86 -0.48 -11.65 1.80
CA PRO A 86 -0.40 -12.97 1.20
C PRO A 86 -0.78 -14.04 2.23
N ALA A 87 -1.48 -15.09 1.80
CA ALA A 87 -1.83 -16.22 2.70
C ALA A 87 -0.59 -17.02 3.14
N THR A 88 0.44 -17.03 2.30
CA THR A 88 1.72 -17.71 2.52
C THR A 88 2.85 -16.85 1.95
N PRO A 89 4.10 -17.02 2.41
CA PRO A 89 5.25 -16.42 1.76
C PRO A 89 5.29 -16.70 0.26
N TRP A 90 5.78 -15.76 -0.52
CA TRP A 90 5.87 -15.87 -1.98
C TRP A 90 6.71 -17.07 -2.42
N ARG A 91 6.29 -17.77 -3.48
CA ARG A 91 7.04 -18.91 -4.03
C ARG A 91 8.50 -18.55 -4.36
N ALA A 92 8.72 -17.37 -4.90
CA ALA A 92 10.05 -16.88 -5.25
C ALA A 92 10.98 -16.76 -4.04
N ALA A 93 10.46 -16.54 -2.82
CA ALA A 93 11.29 -16.38 -1.64
C ALA A 93 12.10 -17.67 -1.32
N ALA A 94 11.50 -18.84 -1.50
CA ALA A 94 12.19 -20.11 -1.32
C ALA A 94 13.30 -20.37 -2.36
N MET A 95 13.29 -19.68 -3.49
CA MET A 95 14.23 -19.87 -4.59
C MET A 95 15.53 -19.08 -4.42
N THR A 96 15.58 -18.15 -3.47
CA THR A 96 16.80 -17.38 -3.17
C THR A 96 17.73 -18.10 -2.19
N GLY A 97 17.31 -19.23 -1.64
CA GLY A 97 18.09 -20.03 -0.70
C GLY A 97 18.54 -19.20 0.51
N ASP A 98 19.79 -19.41 0.91
CA ASP A 98 20.39 -18.71 2.05
C ASP A 98 20.99 -17.32 1.69
N ALA A 99 20.81 -16.85 0.46
CA ALA A 99 21.30 -15.51 0.07
C ALA A 99 20.44 -14.40 0.68
N LEU A 100 19.14 -14.61 0.78
CA LEU A 100 18.20 -13.63 1.28
C LEU A 100 17.35 -14.23 2.41
N ARG A 101 17.04 -13.40 3.41
CA ARG A 101 16.08 -13.67 4.46
C ARG A 101 14.88 -12.76 4.28
N TRP A 102 13.78 -13.29 3.81
CA TRP A 102 12.55 -12.59 3.51
C TRP A 102 11.68 -12.49 4.76
N HIS A 103 11.34 -11.27 5.15
CA HIS A 103 10.43 -10.96 6.24
C HIS A 103 9.08 -10.54 5.68
N PHE A 104 8.11 -11.43 5.74
CA PHE A 104 6.71 -11.16 5.44
C PHE A 104 6.01 -10.75 6.73
N TYR A 105 5.28 -9.66 6.70
CA TYR A 105 4.46 -9.27 7.84
C TYR A 105 3.07 -8.83 7.35
N ASP A 106 2.07 -9.07 8.17
CA ASP A 106 0.74 -8.51 7.96
C ASP A 106 0.75 -7.07 8.47
N GLN A 107 0.39 -6.10 7.64
CA GLN A 107 0.26 -4.71 8.07
C GLN A 107 -0.77 -4.60 9.21
N ARG A 108 -0.60 -3.61 10.10
CA ARG A 108 -1.60 -3.37 11.15
C ARG A 108 -3.01 -3.28 10.55
N GLY A 109 -3.98 -3.93 11.14
CA GLY A 109 -5.38 -3.92 10.70
C GLY A 109 -5.75 -5.01 9.70
N CYS A 110 -4.84 -5.93 9.31
CA CYS A 110 -5.16 -7.06 8.43
C CYS A 110 -4.49 -8.36 8.89
N GLY A 111 -4.79 -9.46 8.21
CA GLY A 111 -4.24 -10.77 8.49
C GLY A 111 -4.42 -11.19 9.94
N ALA A 112 -3.33 -11.65 10.54
CA ALA A 112 -3.25 -12.02 11.96
C ALA A 112 -2.67 -10.89 12.84
N SER A 113 -2.44 -9.70 12.28
CA SER A 113 -1.99 -8.52 13.02
C SER A 113 -3.11 -7.86 13.81
N SER A 114 -2.74 -7.04 14.81
CA SER A 114 -3.70 -6.27 15.62
C SER A 114 -4.63 -5.43 14.75
N ARG A 115 -5.92 -5.46 15.06
CA ARG A 115 -6.97 -4.64 14.44
C ARG A 115 -7.41 -3.57 15.41
N PRO A 116 -6.96 -2.30 15.27
CA PRO A 116 -7.27 -1.22 16.19
C PRO A 116 -8.75 -0.89 16.30
N PHE A 117 -9.54 -1.22 15.27
CA PHE A 117 -10.97 -0.94 15.22
C PHE A 117 -11.77 -2.17 14.83
N THR A 118 -12.84 -2.44 15.57
CA THR A 118 -13.94 -3.34 15.18
C THR A 118 -15.13 -2.56 14.64
N HIS A 119 -15.27 -1.29 15.06
CA HIS A 119 -16.25 -0.31 14.61
C HIS A 119 -15.56 1.05 14.51
N ALA A 120 -16.15 1.97 13.75
CA ALA A 120 -15.63 3.32 13.66
C ALA A 120 -15.57 3.99 15.06
N PRO A 121 -14.54 4.79 15.34
CA PRO A 121 -14.44 5.55 16.57
C PRO A 121 -15.66 6.46 16.77
N PRO A 122 -16.07 6.72 18.02
CA PRO A 122 -17.17 7.63 18.32
C PRO A 122 -16.83 9.06 17.87
N GLY A 123 -17.89 9.84 17.58
CA GLY A 123 -17.76 11.24 17.15
C GLY A 123 -18.48 11.53 15.83
N GLY A 124 -18.29 12.72 15.30
CA GLY A 124 -18.79 13.08 13.96
C GLY A 124 -18.02 12.37 12.85
N THR A 125 -18.62 12.29 11.66
CA THR A 125 -18.01 11.61 10.50
C THR A 125 -16.56 12.03 10.25
N TRP A 126 -16.27 13.32 10.32
CA TRP A 126 -14.93 13.84 10.09
C TRP A 126 -13.93 13.40 11.18
N GLN A 127 -14.31 13.45 12.45
CA GLN A 127 -13.47 12.97 13.55
C GLN A 127 -13.19 11.48 13.44
N ALA A 128 -14.19 10.68 13.06
CA ALA A 128 -14.02 9.25 12.83
C ALA A 128 -13.07 8.97 11.64
N MET A 129 -13.19 9.71 10.53
CA MET A 129 -12.26 9.61 9.39
C MET A 129 -10.82 9.93 9.82
N GLN A 130 -10.61 11.03 10.54
CA GLN A 130 -9.29 11.40 11.04
C GLN A 130 -8.72 10.35 12.00
N ALA A 131 -9.53 9.80 12.91
CA ALA A 131 -9.09 8.79 13.86
C ALA A 131 -8.71 7.47 13.17
N VAL A 132 -9.49 7.03 12.17
CA VAL A 132 -9.17 5.84 11.35
C VAL A 132 -7.88 6.06 10.56
N GLU A 133 -7.76 7.20 9.87
CA GLU A 133 -6.56 7.53 9.10
C GLU A 133 -5.33 7.63 10.02
N ALA A 134 -5.44 8.30 11.14
CA ALA A 134 -4.36 8.45 12.09
C ALA A 134 -3.79 7.11 12.60
N ARG A 135 -4.65 6.10 12.80
CA ARG A 135 -4.24 4.79 13.34
C ARG A 135 -3.85 3.78 12.26
N LEU A 136 -4.38 3.89 11.05
CA LEU A 136 -4.27 2.89 10.00
C LEU A 136 -3.76 3.44 8.68
N GLY A 137 -3.72 4.76 8.50
CA GLY A 137 -3.28 5.41 7.28
C GLY A 137 -1.77 5.32 7.02
N LEU A 138 -1.33 6.01 5.97
CA LEU A 138 0.05 5.93 5.48
C LEU A 138 1.09 6.29 6.54
N ALA A 139 0.88 7.35 7.34
CA ALA A 139 1.81 7.73 8.40
C ALA A 139 2.07 6.59 9.40
N ALA A 140 1.01 5.85 9.77
CA ALA A 140 1.12 4.71 10.68
C ALA A 140 1.87 3.53 10.03
N GLN A 141 1.66 3.26 8.74
CA GLN A 141 2.38 2.21 8.01
C GLN A 141 3.88 2.54 7.86
N LEU A 142 4.21 3.81 7.57
CA LEU A 142 5.61 4.25 7.49
C LEU A 142 6.30 4.15 8.85
N ALA A 143 5.62 4.53 9.92
CA ALA A 143 6.12 4.38 11.29
C ALA A 143 6.38 2.91 11.66
N ASP A 144 5.50 1.99 11.23
CA ASP A 144 5.72 0.57 11.48
C ASP A 144 6.94 0.03 10.73
N LEU A 145 7.19 0.48 9.52
CA LEU A 145 8.42 0.11 8.79
C LEU A 145 9.67 0.58 9.53
N ASP A 146 9.68 1.79 10.10
CA ASP A 146 10.83 2.24 10.89
C ASP A 146 10.99 1.46 12.20
N ARG A 147 9.89 1.08 12.84
CA ARG A 147 9.92 0.21 14.02
C ARG A 147 10.43 -1.19 13.67
N ILE A 148 10.03 -1.75 12.51
CA ILE A 148 10.59 -3.02 11.99
C ILE A 148 12.09 -2.88 11.75
N ARG A 149 12.56 -1.78 11.15
CA ARG A 149 13.98 -1.50 10.97
C ARG A 149 14.75 -1.59 12.30
N ARG A 150 14.22 -0.96 13.35
CA ARG A 150 14.80 -0.97 14.71
C ARG A 150 14.76 -2.36 15.33
N LEU A 151 13.66 -3.12 15.17
CA LEU A 151 13.54 -4.51 15.64
C LEU A 151 14.56 -5.43 15.00
N LEU A 152 14.85 -5.24 13.71
CA LEU A 152 15.89 -5.96 12.98
C LEU A 152 17.31 -5.48 13.30
N GLY A 153 17.47 -4.44 14.11
CA GLY A 153 18.76 -3.85 14.45
C GLY A 153 19.51 -3.27 13.25
N LYS A 154 18.76 -2.78 12.22
CA LYS A 154 19.34 -2.29 10.99
C LYS A 154 19.43 -0.77 10.96
N GLU A 155 20.53 -0.25 10.44
CA GLU A 155 20.63 1.16 10.09
C GLU A 155 19.79 1.48 8.84
N ARG A 156 19.85 0.61 7.84
CA ARG A 156 19.11 0.73 6.57
C ARG A 156 18.35 -0.56 6.25
N LEU A 157 17.17 -0.42 5.64
CA LEU A 157 16.35 -1.55 5.17
C LEU A 157 16.59 -1.84 3.69
N THR A 158 16.55 -3.12 3.31
CA THR A 158 16.22 -3.55 1.96
C THR A 158 14.71 -3.81 1.91
N LEU A 159 14.00 -3.06 1.07
CA LEU A 159 12.54 -3.12 0.97
C LEU A 159 12.10 -3.72 -0.37
N VAL A 160 11.11 -4.61 -0.32
CA VAL A 160 10.40 -5.10 -1.50
C VAL A 160 8.92 -4.78 -1.34
N GLY A 161 8.41 -3.81 -2.08
CA GLY A 161 7.01 -3.42 -2.04
C GLY A 161 6.23 -3.96 -3.26
N HIS A 162 5.06 -4.56 -3.04
CA HIS A 162 4.20 -5.04 -4.10
C HIS A 162 2.95 -4.18 -4.23
N SER A 163 2.60 -3.77 -5.46
CA SER A 163 1.35 -3.06 -5.76
C SER A 163 1.19 -1.81 -4.87
N PHE A 164 0.16 -1.73 -4.03
CA PHE A 164 -0.01 -0.67 -3.04
C PHE A 164 1.15 -0.61 -2.03
N GLY A 165 1.72 -1.76 -1.66
CA GLY A 165 2.90 -1.84 -0.80
C GLY A 165 4.15 -1.21 -1.43
N ALA A 166 4.22 -1.15 -2.76
CA ALA A 166 5.27 -0.43 -3.47
C ALA A 166 5.19 1.09 -3.23
N LEU A 167 3.98 1.66 -3.19
CA LEU A 167 3.79 3.06 -2.79
C LEU A 167 4.25 3.29 -1.34
N VAL A 168 3.85 2.42 -0.40
CA VAL A 168 4.25 2.53 1.01
C VAL A 168 5.77 2.48 1.15
N ALA A 169 6.43 1.52 0.48
CA ALA A 169 7.89 1.37 0.50
C ALA A 169 8.61 2.59 -0.12
N ALA A 170 8.09 3.11 -1.24
CA ALA A 170 8.65 4.31 -1.90
C ALA A 170 8.48 5.57 -1.03
N LEU A 171 7.33 5.75 -0.39
CA LEU A 171 7.09 6.87 0.53
C LEU A 171 7.99 6.77 1.77
N TYR A 172 8.20 5.57 2.33
CA TYR A 172 9.16 5.37 3.42
C TYR A 172 10.58 5.76 3.00
N ALA A 173 11.01 5.33 1.80
CA ALA A 173 12.32 5.66 1.28
C ALA A 173 12.50 7.17 0.98
N ALA A 174 11.42 7.89 0.67
CA ALA A 174 11.44 9.33 0.47
C ALA A 174 11.34 10.11 1.80
N GLU A 175 10.65 9.56 2.80
CA GLU A 175 10.55 10.15 4.16
C GLU A 175 11.91 10.12 4.87
N TRP A 176 12.63 8.98 4.79
CA TRP A 176 13.93 8.76 5.41
C TRP A 176 14.93 8.17 4.41
N PRO A 177 15.47 8.99 3.48
CA PRO A 177 16.35 8.49 2.41
C PRO A 177 17.61 7.77 2.90
N GLU A 178 18.06 8.12 4.11
CA GLU A 178 19.23 7.51 4.77
C GLU A 178 18.95 6.14 5.40
N ARG A 179 17.67 5.74 5.52
CA ARG A 179 17.26 4.49 6.18
C ARG A 179 16.95 3.35 5.21
N VAL A 180 17.14 3.57 3.90
CA VAL A 180 16.91 2.53 2.88
C VAL A 180 18.19 2.30 2.09
N GLU A 181 18.59 1.05 1.99
CA GLU A 181 19.76 0.59 1.26
C GLU A 181 19.41 0.25 -0.20
N ALA A 182 18.36 -0.51 -0.37
CA ALA A 182 17.86 -0.91 -1.69
C ALA A 182 16.33 -1.00 -1.68
N LEU A 183 15.72 -0.64 -2.81
CA LEU A 183 14.28 -0.64 -2.99
C LEU A 183 13.90 -1.47 -4.22
N VAL A 184 13.00 -2.43 -4.05
CA VAL A 184 12.41 -3.19 -5.15
C VAL A 184 10.91 -2.93 -5.17
N LEU A 185 10.41 -2.37 -6.26
CA LEU A 185 8.99 -2.06 -6.46
C LEU A 185 8.42 -3.03 -7.48
N VAL A 186 7.53 -3.90 -7.03
CA VAL A 186 6.95 -4.96 -7.85
C VAL A 186 5.57 -4.55 -8.31
N THR A 187 5.37 -4.41 -9.62
CA THR A 187 4.09 -4.01 -10.23
C THR A 187 3.40 -2.87 -9.44
N PRO A 188 4.10 -1.72 -9.27
CA PRO A 188 3.67 -0.67 -8.34
C PRO A 188 2.32 -0.08 -8.74
N ALA A 189 1.44 0.13 -7.76
CA ALA A 189 0.21 0.87 -7.98
C ALA A 189 0.53 2.31 -8.42
N PRO A 190 -0.10 2.84 -9.48
CA PRO A 190 0.20 4.17 -10.04
C PRO A 190 -0.43 5.29 -9.21
N LEU A 191 -0.19 5.29 -7.89
CA LEU A 191 -0.82 6.19 -6.92
C LEU A 191 0.09 7.33 -6.45
N VAL A 192 1.19 7.57 -7.16
CA VAL A 192 2.09 8.71 -6.90
C VAL A 192 1.38 10.04 -7.19
N THR A 193 0.50 10.03 -8.19
CA THR A 193 -0.35 11.17 -8.56
C THR A 193 -1.81 10.75 -8.58
N MET A 194 -2.69 11.52 -7.96
CA MET A 194 -4.13 11.31 -8.02
C MET A 194 -4.86 12.55 -8.54
N PRO A 195 -5.76 12.40 -9.51
CA PRO A 195 -6.14 11.16 -10.20
C PRO A 195 -5.00 10.56 -11.02
N ALA A 196 -4.94 9.23 -11.10
CA ALA A 196 -3.86 8.49 -11.74
C ALA A 196 -3.82 8.62 -13.30
N GLY A 197 -4.76 9.34 -13.89
CA GLY A 197 -4.86 9.53 -15.35
C GLY A 197 -5.21 8.25 -16.10
N ASP A 198 -4.79 8.19 -17.37
CA ASP A 198 -5.05 7.04 -18.27
C ASP A 198 -4.23 5.83 -17.85
N GLY A 199 -4.71 5.03 -16.96
CA GLY A 199 -3.98 3.83 -16.55
C GLY A 199 -4.24 3.42 -15.12
N ASP A 200 -5.28 3.99 -14.49
CA ASP A 200 -5.72 3.43 -13.22
C ASP A 200 -6.25 2.00 -13.42
N LEU A 201 -6.02 1.18 -12.41
CA LEU A 201 -6.38 -0.23 -12.41
C LEU A 201 -7.88 -0.45 -12.66
N PHE A 202 -8.75 0.40 -12.11
CA PHE A 202 -10.21 0.24 -12.21
C PHE A 202 -10.70 0.44 -13.65
N THR A 203 -10.12 1.41 -14.36
CA THR A 203 -10.40 1.62 -15.80
C THR A 203 -9.97 0.41 -16.62
N GLN A 204 -8.80 -0.17 -16.34
CA GLN A 204 -8.32 -1.36 -17.06
C GLN A 204 -9.14 -2.61 -16.75
N VAL A 205 -9.55 -2.79 -15.51
CA VAL A 205 -10.45 -3.88 -15.10
C VAL A 205 -11.81 -3.72 -15.80
N ARG A 206 -12.41 -2.51 -15.73
CA ARG A 206 -13.70 -2.22 -16.37
C ARG A 206 -13.70 -2.54 -17.85
N ALA A 207 -12.66 -2.16 -18.59
CA ALA A 207 -12.55 -2.41 -20.03
C ALA A 207 -12.56 -3.91 -20.40
N ARG A 208 -12.27 -4.79 -19.45
CA ARG A 208 -12.21 -6.24 -19.64
C ARG A 208 -13.39 -7.00 -19.03
N LEU A 209 -14.29 -6.34 -18.33
CA LEU A 209 -15.50 -6.92 -17.79
C LEU A 209 -16.63 -6.92 -18.83
N ASP A 210 -17.55 -7.87 -18.71
CA ASP A 210 -18.82 -7.83 -19.40
C ASP A 210 -19.75 -6.76 -18.77
N GLU A 211 -20.94 -6.55 -19.35
CA GLU A 211 -21.88 -5.52 -18.86
C GLU A 211 -22.28 -5.73 -17.39
N THR A 212 -22.41 -6.99 -16.94
CA THR A 212 -22.75 -7.29 -15.55
C THR A 212 -21.61 -6.93 -14.63
N GLY A 213 -20.39 -7.38 -14.92
CA GLY A 213 -19.20 -7.05 -14.15
C GLY A 213 -18.90 -5.54 -14.14
N GLN A 214 -19.17 -4.83 -15.24
CA GLN A 214 -19.03 -3.36 -15.27
C GLN A 214 -20.03 -2.67 -14.31
N ARG A 215 -21.29 -3.14 -14.23
CA ARG A 215 -22.29 -2.63 -13.27
C ARG A 215 -21.87 -2.94 -11.83
N GLU A 216 -21.39 -4.15 -11.57
CA GLU A 216 -20.90 -4.56 -10.26
C GLU A 216 -19.69 -3.73 -9.82
N LEU A 217 -18.71 -3.53 -10.70
CA LEU A 217 -17.56 -2.66 -10.43
C LEU A 217 -17.99 -1.22 -10.14
N ALA A 218 -18.92 -0.67 -10.93
CA ALA A 218 -19.40 0.69 -10.70
C ALA A 218 -20.12 0.83 -9.34
N ALA A 219 -20.92 -0.17 -8.96
CA ALA A 219 -21.56 -0.24 -7.66
C ALA A 219 -20.51 -0.34 -6.53
N TRP A 220 -19.55 -1.23 -6.68
CA TRP A 220 -18.45 -1.40 -5.73
C TRP A 220 -17.67 -0.11 -5.53
N MET A 221 -17.25 0.57 -6.61
CA MET A 221 -16.55 1.85 -6.55
C MET A 221 -17.37 2.94 -5.85
N LYS A 222 -18.66 3.06 -6.19
CA LYS A 222 -19.56 4.02 -5.55
C LYS A 222 -19.65 3.79 -4.03
N HIS A 223 -19.69 2.53 -3.61
CA HIS A 223 -19.70 2.17 -2.19
C HIS A 223 -18.35 2.40 -1.53
N THR A 224 -17.25 2.01 -2.16
CA THR A 224 -15.88 2.15 -1.65
C THR A 224 -15.57 3.61 -1.30
N PHE A 225 -15.87 4.55 -2.20
CA PHE A 225 -15.53 5.97 -2.01
C PHE A 225 -16.63 6.78 -1.32
N ASN A 226 -17.67 6.14 -0.80
CA ASN A 226 -18.65 6.76 0.09
C ASN A 226 -18.20 6.60 1.56
N PHE A 227 -17.13 7.28 1.95
CA PHE A 227 -16.52 7.15 3.27
C PHE A 227 -17.50 7.36 4.43
N PRO A 228 -18.42 8.36 4.41
CA PRO A 228 -19.41 8.49 5.47
C PRO A 228 -20.32 7.28 5.66
N ALA A 229 -20.65 6.59 4.58
CA ALA A 229 -21.42 5.35 4.66
C ALA A 229 -20.56 4.18 5.16
N ARG A 230 -19.29 4.09 4.73
CA ARG A 230 -18.35 3.04 5.16
C ARG A 230 -18.06 3.09 6.66
N LEU A 231 -18.01 4.27 7.26
CA LEU A 231 -17.84 4.41 8.71
C LEU A 231 -19.01 3.88 9.54
N LYS A 232 -20.14 3.50 8.93
CA LYS A 232 -21.26 2.83 9.62
C LYS A 232 -21.11 1.31 9.65
N ASP A 233 -20.20 0.76 8.83
CA ASP A 233 -19.91 -0.65 8.79
C ASP A 233 -18.93 -1.04 9.90
N ASP A 234 -18.99 -2.29 10.32
CA ASP A 234 -17.98 -2.90 11.17
C ASP A 234 -16.78 -3.42 10.33
N GLU A 235 -15.73 -3.86 11.02
CA GLU A 235 -14.52 -4.39 10.39
C GLU A 235 -14.80 -5.54 9.42
N ALA A 236 -15.70 -6.47 9.79
CA ALA A 236 -16.00 -7.65 8.98
C ALA A 236 -16.67 -7.25 7.66
N ARG A 237 -17.66 -6.35 7.71
CA ARG A 237 -18.35 -5.83 6.52
C ARG A 237 -17.44 -5.04 5.61
N LEU A 238 -16.56 -4.23 6.18
CA LEU A 238 -15.56 -3.50 5.41
C LEU A 238 -14.58 -4.46 4.72
N ALA A 239 -14.08 -5.46 5.46
CA ALA A 239 -13.17 -6.47 4.91
C ALA A 239 -13.82 -7.25 3.75
N GLU A 240 -15.07 -7.69 3.92
CA GLU A 240 -15.86 -8.35 2.88
C GLU A 240 -16.03 -7.44 1.65
N HIS A 241 -16.40 -6.17 1.88
CA HIS A 241 -16.56 -5.19 0.80
C HIS A 241 -15.28 -4.99 0.00
N PHE A 242 -14.12 -4.82 0.64
CA PHE A 242 -12.85 -4.66 -0.08
C PHE A 242 -12.41 -5.95 -0.78
N ALA A 243 -12.63 -7.11 -0.18
CA ALA A 243 -12.34 -8.40 -0.78
C ALA A 243 -13.20 -8.67 -2.04
N ALA A 244 -14.40 -8.10 -2.13
CA ALA A 244 -15.30 -8.26 -3.28
C ALA A 244 -14.75 -7.71 -4.61
N PHE A 245 -13.69 -6.92 -4.59
CA PHE A 245 -12.95 -6.53 -5.80
C PHE A 245 -12.20 -7.71 -6.44
N GLY A 246 -11.76 -8.70 -5.66
CA GLY A 246 -10.98 -9.85 -6.13
C GLY A 246 -11.65 -10.65 -7.24
N PRO A 247 -12.92 -11.06 -7.13
CA PRO A 247 -13.67 -11.72 -8.20
C PRO A 247 -13.73 -10.91 -9.49
N LEU A 248 -13.99 -9.61 -9.43
CA LEU A 248 -14.04 -8.70 -10.58
C LEU A 248 -12.68 -8.60 -11.27
N TYR A 249 -11.63 -8.45 -10.48
CA TYR A 249 -10.26 -8.45 -10.97
C TYR A 249 -9.90 -9.79 -11.63
N SER A 250 -10.27 -10.91 -11.01
CA SER A 250 -10.04 -12.26 -11.56
C SER A 250 -10.76 -12.47 -12.90
N GLN A 251 -12.01 -12.01 -13.02
CA GLN A 251 -12.76 -12.08 -14.28
C GLN A 251 -12.06 -11.27 -15.38
N ALA A 252 -11.65 -10.03 -15.08
CA ALA A 252 -10.93 -9.18 -16.03
C ALA A 252 -9.58 -9.79 -16.46
N LEU A 253 -8.85 -10.39 -15.51
CA LEU A 253 -7.57 -11.04 -15.76
C LEU A 253 -7.72 -12.24 -16.71
N ARG A 254 -8.70 -13.10 -16.47
CA ARG A 254 -8.94 -14.31 -17.26
C ARG A 254 -9.38 -14.03 -18.69
N ARG A 255 -9.89 -12.86 -19.02
CA ARG A 255 -10.28 -12.50 -20.39
C ARG A 255 -9.07 -12.50 -21.36
N GLY A 256 -7.89 -12.17 -20.89
CA GLY A 256 -6.64 -12.23 -21.66
C GLY A 256 -5.74 -13.41 -21.31
N ARG A 257 -6.00 -14.06 -20.16
CA ARG A 257 -5.19 -15.13 -19.59
C ARG A 257 -6.12 -16.15 -18.90
N PRO A 258 -6.74 -17.07 -19.64
CA PRO A 258 -7.78 -17.97 -19.11
C PRO A 258 -7.33 -18.79 -17.90
N ASP A 259 -6.07 -19.19 -17.86
CA ASP A 259 -5.48 -20.01 -16.79
C ASP A 259 -4.92 -19.19 -15.61
N ALA A 260 -5.01 -17.86 -15.68
CA ALA A 260 -4.48 -17.01 -14.63
C ALA A 260 -5.26 -17.20 -13.31
N LYS A 261 -4.53 -17.29 -12.21
CA LYS A 261 -5.05 -17.44 -10.86
C LYS A 261 -4.53 -16.32 -9.98
N LEU A 262 -5.37 -15.82 -9.10
CA LEU A 262 -4.91 -14.94 -8.03
C LEU A 262 -4.23 -15.79 -6.95
N PRO A 263 -3.12 -15.33 -6.37
CA PRO A 263 -2.56 -15.95 -5.19
C PRO A 263 -3.55 -15.87 -4.01
N GLY A 264 -3.45 -16.80 -3.09
CA GLY A 264 -4.24 -16.77 -1.86
C GLY A 264 -3.91 -15.54 -1.02
N SER A 265 -4.92 -14.96 -0.39
CA SER A 265 -4.75 -13.86 0.57
C SER A 265 -5.14 -14.28 1.97
N GLY A 266 -4.49 -13.69 2.97
CA GLY A 266 -4.92 -13.74 4.35
C GLY A 266 -6.19 -12.91 4.58
N ALA A 267 -6.58 -12.74 5.84
CA ALA A 267 -7.77 -11.99 6.20
C ALA A 267 -7.64 -10.50 5.83
N ALA A 268 -8.53 -10.01 4.98
CA ALA A 268 -8.53 -8.61 4.54
C ALA A 268 -8.70 -7.65 5.74
N GLY A 269 -8.11 -6.46 5.64
CA GLY A 269 -8.25 -5.37 6.59
C GLY A 269 -9.29 -4.37 6.11
N GLY A 270 -10.44 -4.33 6.77
CA GLY A 270 -11.54 -3.43 6.43
C GLY A 270 -11.21 -1.97 6.75
N PHE A 271 -11.01 -1.65 8.02
CA PHE A 271 -10.61 -0.29 8.43
C PHE A 271 -9.20 0.08 7.93
N LEU A 272 -8.29 -0.88 7.75
CA LEU A 272 -7.00 -0.60 7.13
C LEU A 272 -7.17 -0.07 5.71
N SER A 273 -7.92 -0.76 4.87
CA SER A 273 -8.18 -0.33 3.49
C SER A 273 -8.85 1.04 3.46
N LEU A 274 -9.85 1.27 4.33
CA LEU A 274 -10.50 2.56 4.47
C LEU A 274 -9.50 3.66 4.87
N GLY A 275 -8.66 3.43 5.88
CA GLY A 275 -7.65 4.37 6.36
C GLY A 275 -6.62 4.75 5.30
N LEU A 276 -6.17 3.78 4.51
CA LEU A 276 -5.23 4.01 3.41
C LEU A 276 -5.86 4.82 2.27
N TYR A 277 -7.12 4.54 1.90
CA TYR A 277 -7.83 5.38 0.92
C TYR A 277 -8.10 6.80 1.44
N LEU A 278 -8.37 6.97 2.74
CA LEU A 278 -8.49 8.30 3.36
C LEU A 278 -7.16 9.07 3.28
N SER A 279 -6.02 8.39 3.52
CA SER A 279 -4.70 8.99 3.40
C SER A 279 -4.42 9.52 1.99
N LEU A 280 -4.80 8.74 0.96
CA LEU A 280 -4.59 9.12 -0.44
C LEU A 280 -5.46 10.31 -0.87
N GLY A 281 -6.71 10.38 -0.39
CA GLY A 281 -7.68 11.34 -0.93
C GLY A 281 -7.90 11.15 -2.43
N ARG A 282 -8.32 12.23 -3.10
CA ARG A 282 -8.62 12.20 -4.55
C ARG A 282 -7.66 13.04 -5.38
N HIS A 283 -6.89 13.90 -4.76
CA HIS A 283 -6.01 14.85 -5.45
C HIS A 283 -4.69 15.00 -4.67
N HIS A 284 -3.61 14.55 -5.26
CA HIS A 284 -2.25 14.83 -4.82
C HIS A 284 -1.27 14.59 -5.97
N ASP A 285 -0.08 15.14 -5.84
CA ASP A 285 1.10 14.78 -6.62
C ASP A 285 2.31 14.69 -5.67
N TRP A 286 2.84 13.50 -5.52
CA TRP A 286 4.00 13.21 -4.68
C TRP A 286 5.27 12.93 -5.50
N SER A 287 5.25 13.23 -6.80
CA SER A 287 6.40 12.99 -7.69
C SER A 287 7.66 13.70 -7.20
N ASP A 288 7.55 14.97 -6.80
CA ASP A 288 8.69 15.72 -6.26
C ASP A 288 9.19 15.17 -4.93
N TRP A 289 8.29 14.60 -4.11
CA TRP A 289 8.69 13.95 -2.87
C TRP A 289 9.51 12.70 -3.13
N LEU A 290 9.13 11.87 -4.10
CA LEU A 290 9.86 10.67 -4.48
C LEU A 290 11.26 10.94 -5.06
N ARG A 291 11.53 12.14 -5.56
CA ARG A 291 12.88 12.56 -5.98
C ARG A 291 13.90 12.56 -4.83
N ARG A 292 13.43 12.50 -3.60
CA ARG A 292 14.30 12.40 -2.41
C ARG A 292 14.86 10.99 -2.18
N VAL A 293 14.30 9.97 -2.81
CA VAL A 293 14.77 8.58 -2.69
C VAL A 293 16.22 8.49 -3.18
N ARG A 294 17.11 8.09 -2.28
CA ARG A 294 18.54 7.90 -2.57
C ARG A 294 18.90 6.45 -2.85
N ALA A 295 18.07 5.53 -2.37
CA ALA A 295 18.29 4.10 -2.54
C ALA A 295 18.29 3.73 -4.03
N ARG A 296 19.23 2.88 -4.43
CA ARG A 296 19.14 2.23 -5.74
C ARG A 296 17.82 1.46 -5.82
N THR A 297 17.10 1.63 -6.92
CA THR A 297 15.74 1.12 -7.04
C THR A 297 15.60 0.22 -8.27
N LEU A 298 15.03 -0.96 -8.06
CA LEU A 298 14.58 -1.85 -9.12
C LEU A 298 13.06 -1.78 -9.18
N VAL A 299 12.51 -1.49 -10.35
CA VAL A 299 11.07 -1.58 -10.61
C VAL A 299 10.84 -2.78 -11.51
N ILE A 300 9.99 -3.71 -11.08
CA ILE A 300 9.62 -4.90 -11.84
C ILE A 300 8.19 -4.72 -12.35
N HIS A 301 8.00 -4.88 -13.65
CA HIS A 301 6.69 -4.87 -14.31
C HIS A 301 6.42 -6.24 -14.92
N GLY A 302 5.25 -6.81 -14.68
CA GLY A 302 4.82 -8.02 -15.41
C GLY A 302 4.26 -7.63 -16.77
N ALA A 303 4.82 -8.18 -17.85
CA ALA A 303 4.44 -7.82 -19.22
C ALA A 303 2.95 -8.01 -19.56
N GLN A 304 2.24 -8.81 -18.74
CA GLN A 304 0.82 -9.11 -18.91
C GLN A 304 -0.03 -8.55 -17.74
N ASP A 305 0.50 -7.56 -17.00
CA ASP A 305 -0.28 -6.89 -15.94
C ASP A 305 -1.47 -6.15 -16.53
N LEU A 306 -2.56 -6.09 -15.77
CA LEU A 306 -3.69 -5.22 -16.09
C LEU A 306 -3.33 -3.74 -15.96
N GLN A 307 -2.40 -3.40 -15.06
CA GLN A 307 -1.83 -2.07 -15.02
C GLN A 307 -0.95 -1.85 -16.24
N PRO A 308 -1.15 -0.78 -17.03
CA PRO A 308 -0.36 -0.55 -18.23
C PRO A 308 1.08 -0.20 -17.87
N ARG A 309 2.03 -0.61 -18.73
CA ARG A 309 3.46 -0.30 -18.57
C ARG A 309 3.71 1.21 -18.41
N SER A 310 2.92 2.06 -19.08
CA SER A 310 3.01 3.52 -18.96
C SER A 310 2.76 4.01 -17.52
N ALA A 311 1.89 3.34 -16.76
CA ALA A 311 1.66 3.66 -15.37
C ALA A 311 2.90 3.35 -14.50
N THR A 312 3.53 2.19 -14.73
CA THR A 312 4.81 1.84 -14.08
C THR A 312 5.95 2.79 -14.50
N ALA A 313 5.99 3.21 -15.77
CA ALA A 313 7.00 4.15 -16.25
C ALA A 313 6.97 5.48 -15.49
N ARG A 314 5.78 6.02 -15.17
CA ARG A 314 5.66 7.24 -14.36
C ARG A 314 6.24 7.09 -12.94
N VAL A 315 6.14 5.91 -12.35
CA VAL A 315 6.79 5.62 -11.06
C VAL A 315 8.30 5.63 -11.21
N VAL A 316 8.83 5.05 -12.29
CA VAL A 316 10.28 5.07 -12.59
C VAL A 316 10.78 6.48 -12.80
N GLU A 317 10.04 7.32 -13.54
CA GLU A 317 10.39 8.72 -13.82
C GLU A 317 10.44 9.59 -12.55
N ALA A 318 9.65 9.25 -11.54
CA ALA A 318 9.65 9.95 -10.26
C ALA A 318 10.84 9.58 -9.36
N LEU A 319 11.57 8.51 -9.65
CA LEU A 319 12.63 7.94 -8.80
C LEU A 319 14.02 8.14 -9.46
N PRO A 320 14.97 8.87 -8.83
CA PRO A 320 16.23 9.26 -9.45
C PRO A 320 17.15 8.10 -9.86
N HIS A 321 17.12 7.00 -9.11
CA HIS A 321 18.03 5.86 -9.28
C HIS A 321 17.27 4.56 -9.62
N ALA A 322 16.15 4.68 -10.35
CA ALA A 322 15.33 3.55 -10.72
C ALA A 322 15.70 2.96 -12.08
N ARG A 323 15.73 1.63 -12.14
CA ARG A 323 15.74 0.87 -13.40
C ARG A 323 14.50 0.00 -13.50
N LEU A 324 13.94 -0.11 -14.71
CA LEU A 324 12.79 -0.95 -15.00
C LEU A 324 13.25 -2.28 -15.61
N VAL A 325 12.71 -3.37 -15.07
CA VAL A 325 12.79 -4.70 -15.65
C VAL A 325 11.37 -5.19 -15.92
N GLU A 326 11.13 -5.64 -17.14
CA GLU A 326 9.87 -6.25 -17.55
C GLU A 326 10.02 -7.77 -17.58
N LEU A 327 9.17 -8.47 -16.83
CA LEU A 327 9.17 -9.94 -16.79
C LEU A 327 8.13 -10.50 -17.75
N ALA A 328 8.61 -11.16 -18.79
CA ALA A 328 7.76 -11.86 -19.76
C ALA A 328 6.98 -13.00 -19.09
N GLY A 329 5.75 -13.24 -19.55
CA GLY A 329 4.92 -14.34 -19.07
C GLY A 329 4.32 -14.12 -17.68
N SER A 330 4.50 -12.95 -17.08
CA SER A 330 3.89 -12.61 -15.79
C SER A 330 2.98 -11.38 -15.88
N GLY A 331 2.02 -11.31 -14.98
CA GLY A 331 1.14 -10.17 -14.76
C GLY A 331 1.45 -9.50 -13.41
N HIS A 332 0.41 -9.33 -12.60
CA HIS A 332 0.49 -8.55 -11.35
C HIS A 332 1.23 -9.25 -10.20
N PHE A 333 1.48 -10.57 -10.33
CA PHE A 333 2.08 -11.39 -9.27
C PHE A 333 3.32 -12.14 -9.77
N PRO A 334 4.37 -11.46 -10.27
CA PRO A 334 5.52 -12.11 -10.89
C PRO A 334 6.27 -13.07 -9.95
N PHE A 335 6.22 -12.84 -8.65
CA PHE A 335 6.79 -13.71 -7.63
C PHE A 335 6.06 -15.07 -7.48
N GLU A 336 4.85 -15.20 -8.03
CA GLU A 336 4.06 -16.44 -8.10
C GLU A 336 4.02 -17.00 -9.53
N GLU A 337 3.94 -16.12 -10.55
CA GLU A 337 3.72 -16.49 -11.93
C GLU A 337 5.01 -16.88 -12.65
N GLN A 338 6.14 -16.22 -12.31
CA GLN A 338 7.48 -16.47 -12.85
C GLN A 338 8.50 -16.44 -11.69
N PRO A 339 8.37 -17.33 -10.69
CA PRO A 339 9.11 -17.22 -9.43
C PRO A 339 10.62 -17.34 -9.60
N GLU A 340 11.10 -18.19 -10.53
CA GLU A 340 12.53 -18.36 -10.83
C GLU A 340 13.12 -17.09 -11.43
N ALA A 341 12.46 -16.52 -12.45
CA ALA A 341 12.90 -15.30 -13.11
C ALA A 341 12.86 -14.10 -12.15
N PHE A 342 11.84 -14.03 -11.32
CA PHE A 342 11.72 -13.00 -10.28
C PHE A 342 12.84 -13.11 -9.25
N ALA A 343 13.06 -14.30 -8.69
CA ALA A 343 14.13 -14.56 -7.71
C ALA A 343 15.50 -14.22 -8.27
N ALA A 344 15.81 -14.66 -9.50
CA ALA A 344 17.07 -14.35 -10.17
C ALA A 344 17.25 -12.83 -10.38
N THR A 345 16.20 -12.13 -10.82
CA THR A 345 16.21 -10.67 -11.04
C THR A 345 16.48 -9.91 -9.75
N VAL A 346 15.79 -10.25 -8.66
CA VAL A 346 15.96 -9.60 -7.35
C VAL A 346 17.33 -9.92 -6.76
N SER A 347 17.76 -11.19 -6.81
CA SER A 347 19.07 -11.60 -6.30
C SER A 347 20.22 -10.92 -7.05
N ALA A 348 20.16 -10.84 -8.38
CA ALA A 348 21.14 -10.13 -9.18
C ALA A 348 21.22 -8.65 -8.80
N PHE A 349 20.07 -7.98 -8.65
CA PHE A 349 20.02 -6.59 -8.24
C PHE A 349 20.60 -6.39 -6.84
N LEU A 350 20.25 -7.25 -5.88
CA LEU A 350 20.70 -7.09 -4.49
C LEU A 350 22.16 -7.48 -4.27
N SER A 351 22.76 -8.28 -5.18
CA SER A 351 24.18 -8.64 -5.13
C SER A 351 25.11 -7.60 -5.77
N GLU A 352 24.57 -6.63 -6.53
CA GLU A 352 25.36 -5.51 -7.02
C GLU A 352 25.86 -4.66 -5.85
N GLU A 353 27.17 -4.42 -5.75
CA GLU A 353 27.75 -3.50 -4.76
C GLU A 353 27.36 -2.05 -5.10
N GLU A 354 27.22 -1.20 -4.06
CA GLU A 354 27.11 0.24 -4.25
C GLU A 354 28.40 0.74 -4.93
N ARG A 355 28.32 1.12 -6.21
CA ARG A 355 29.43 1.76 -6.94
C ARG A 355 29.45 3.26 -6.69
#